data_741f7bb3a51e785e8033f0ea4cd1684c
#
_entry.id   741f7bb3a51e785e8033f0ea4cd1684c
#
_cell.length_a   1.000
_cell.length_b   1.000
_cell.length_c   1.000
_cell.angle_alpha   90.00
_cell.angle_beta   90.00
_cell.angle_gamma   90.00
#
_symmetry.space_group_name_H-M   'P 1'
#
loop_
_entity.id
_entity.type
_entity.pdbx_description
1 polymer ?
#
loop_
_entity_poly.entity_id
_entity_poly.type
_entity_poly.pdbx_seq_one_letter_code
_entity_poly.pdbx_strand_id
1 'polypeptide(L)'
;DVESGSLITGLKNLGYEVKNEHSYADLYIINTCAVTAEAERKSRQAVGRALKDNPAARVIVCGCASQRDPAAFSDKAGVFCVFGARQKQRILEIVAGGFEEKNAGIDFEKNADGKADKTAEEYDEAARPESMKTRNFVKIQDGCNRFCSYCIIPYLRGRSRSRRIESAAKEILDSTAYETVITGIDVSDYRDGERDISDLLYAVKDADTRIRFSSMEESMITPRFLEACKALKNFAPQFHLSLQSGSDAVLKSMNRKYTRAQYLEKCRMIYEAFGHAAITTDIIVGFPTETEADFEDSLSIVKEAGFLQVHAFPYSPREGTAAAKRYKELPAAVKKERVERMLAAAAEQKTAYLTGCIGKIYTVVPETTETDEENGGELYTGHAETYAKFYVAGLSEKTPVKVRATALYKDG
;
A
#
# COMPACT_ATOMS: atom_id res chain seq x y z
N ASP A 1 -6.51 3.01 2.32
CA ASP A 1 -7.13 2.39 3.49
C ASP A 1 -7.11 3.29 4.73
N VAL A 2 -5.97 3.90 5.14
CA VAL A 2 -5.91 4.83 6.29
C VAL A 2 -6.87 6.01 6.10
N GLU A 3 -6.81 6.65 4.95
CA GLU A 3 -7.66 7.80 4.62
C GLU A 3 -9.16 7.45 4.60
N SER A 4 -9.51 6.25 4.12
CA SER A 4 -10.90 5.76 4.21
C SER A 4 -11.29 5.46 5.66
N GLY A 5 -10.38 4.90 6.45
CA GLY A 5 -10.58 4.67 7.88
C GLY A 5 -10.86 5.97 8.66
N SER A 6 -10.10 7.03 8.36
CA SER A 6 -10.31 8.36 8.96
C SER A 6 -11.68 8.95 8.62
N LEU A 7 -12.13 8.80 7.36
CA LEU A 7 -13.47 9.21 6.95
C LEU A 7 -14.56 8.41 7.69
N ILE A 8 -14.39 7.10 7.81
CA ILE A 8 -15.33 6.23 8.54
C ILE A 8 -15.45 6.69 9.99
N THR A 9 -14.32 6.92 10.68
CA THR A 9 -14.31 7.40 12.06
C THR A 9 -15.00 8.76 12.17
N GLY A 10 -14.69 9.70 11.27
CA GLY A 10 -15.32 11.02 11.24
C GLY A 10 -16.84 10.94 11.04
N LEU A 11 -17.31 10.10 10.12
CA LEU A 11 -18.75 9.90 9.86
C LEU A 11 -19.47 9.27 11.06
N LYS A 12 -18.88 8.27 11.71
CA LYS A 12 -19.43 7.68 12.94
C LYS A 12 -19.55 8.71 14.05
N ASN A 13 -18.54 9.58 14.23
CA ASN A 13 -18.59 10.66 15.21
C ASN A 13 -19.68 11.70 14.92
N LEU A 14 -20.09 11.83 13.65
CA LEU A 14 -21.24 12.63 13.23
C LEU A 14 -22.59 11.89 13.37
N GLY A 15 -22.58 10.65 13.87
CA GLY A 15 -23.79 9.86 14.12
C GLY A 15 -24.27 9.02 12.94
N TYR A 16 -23.48 8.87 11.87
CA TYR A 16 -23.84 8.03 10.73
C TYR A 16 -23.55 6.56 10.97
N GLU A 17 -24.45 5.69 10.53
CA GLU A 17 -24.16 4.26 10.36
C GLU A 17 -23.28 4.08 9.12
N VAL A 18 -22.10 3.52 9.28
CA VAL A 18 -21.13 3.37 8.19
C VAL A 18 -20.89 1.89 7.88
N LYS A 19 -21.04 1.51 6.61
CA LYS A 19 -20.74 0.19 6.08
C LYS A 19 -19.51 0.24 5.17
N ASN A 20 -18.62 -0.71 5.32
CA ASN A 20 -17.38 -0.81 4.52
C ASN A 20 -17.57 -1.58 3.22
N GLU A 21 -18.69 -2.22 3.07
CA GLU A 21 -19.03 -3.04 1.91
C GLU A 21 -20.10 -2.35 1.07
N HIS A 22 -20.19 -2.75 -0.18
CA HIS A 22 -21.18 -2.24 -1.08
C HIS A 22 -22.58 -2.69 -0.65
N SER A 23 -23.41 -1.76 -0.23
CA SER A 23 -24.79 -1.97 0.23
C SER A 23 -25.65 -0.77 -0.13
N TYR A 24 -26.98 -0.92 -0.05
CA TYR A 24 -27.88 0.22 -0.15
C TYR A 24 -27.58 1.27 0.93
N ALA A 25 -27.41 2.52 0.52
CA ALA A 25 -27.12 3.65 1.41
C ALA A 25 -27.67 4.97 0.85
N ASP A 26 -27.88 5.95 1.73
CA ASP A 26 -28.30 7.30 1.35
C ASP A 26 -27.13 8.20 0.93
N LEU A 27 -25.92 7.82 1.36
CA LEU A 27 -24.66 8.48 1.03
C LEU A 27 -23.61 7.46 0.66
N TYR A 28 -22.99 7.63 -0.50
CA TYR A 28 -21.81 6.89 -0.89
C TYR A 28 -20.60 7.81 -0.96
N ILE A 29 -19.51 7.43 -0.30
CA ILE A 29 -18.22 8.10 -0.43
C ILE A 29 -17.23 7.15 -1.10
N ILE A 30 -16.81 7.48 -2.33
CA ILE A 30 -16.02 6.63 -3.18
C ILE A 30 -14.59 7.17 -3.29
N ASN A 31 -13.66 6.50 -2.59
CA ASN A 31 -12.24 6.84 -2.64
C ASN A 31 -11.58 6.14 -3.85
N THR A 32 -11.20 6.92 -4.84
CA THR A 32 -10.76 6.47 -6.17
C THR A 32 -9.25 6.29 -6.27
N CYS A 33 -8.82 5.34 -7.11
CA CYS A 33 -7.41 5.05 -7.37
C CYS A 33 -7.05 5.30 -8.84
N ALA A 34 -5.86 5.90 -9.08
CA ALA A 34 -5.33 6.21 -10.42
C ALA A 34 -4.00 5.47 -10.73
N VAL A 35 -3.58 4.52 -9.89
CA VAL A 35 -2.29 3.82 -10.06
C VAL A 35 -2.27 3.01 -11.36
N THR A 36 -3.35 2.29 -11.67
CA THR A 36 -3.50 1.55 -12.92
C THR A 36 -4.78 1.95 -13.65
N ALA A 37 -4.84 1.70 -14.98
CA ALA A 37 -6.05 1.92 -15.77
C ALA A 37 -7.22 1.05 -15.26
N GLU A 38 -6.94 -0.16 -14.80
CA GLU A 38 -7.95 -1.07 -14.23
C GLU A 38 -8.50 -0.54 -12.89
N ALA A 39 -7.65 -0.02 -12.00
CA ALA A 39 -8.10 0.57 -10.74
C ALA A 39 -9.00 1.79 -10.99
N GLU A 40 -8.68 2.60 -11.98
CA GLU A 40 -9.49 3.73 -12.38
C GLU A 40 -10.82 3.30 -13.00
N ARG A 41 -10.82 2.27 -13.85
CA ARG A 41 -12.04 1.66 -14.41
C ARG A 41 -12.96 1.15 -13.29
N LYS A 42 -12.42 0.43 -12.31
CA LYS A 42 -13.16 -0.04 -11.13
C LYS A 42 -13.75 1.12 -10.32
N SER A 43 -12.99 2.21 -10.17
CA SER A 43 -13.49 3.42 -9.49
C SER A 43 -14.71 4.01 -10.19
N ARG A 44 -14.67 4.15 -11.53
CA ARG A 44 -15.83 4.61 -12.32
C ARG A 44 -17.03 3.67 -12.24
N GLN A 45 -16.78 2.36 -12.22
CA GLN A 45 -17.84 1.35 -12.05
C GLN A 45 -18.48 1.41 -10.68
N ALA A 46 -17.71 1.67 -9.60
CA ALA A 46 -18.25 1.82 -8.26
C ALA A 46 -19.27 2.98 -8.17
N VAL A 47 -18.96 4.12 -8.81
CA VAL A 47 -19.90 5.24 -8.90
C VAL A 47 -21.18 4.85 -9.64
N GLY A 48 -21.05 4.19 -10.80
CA GLY A 48 -22.23 3.74 -11.56
C GLY A 48 -23.08 2.71 -10.81
N ARG A 49 -22.46 1.85 -10.01
CA ARG A 49 -23.16 0.90 -9.16
C ARG A 49 -23.92 1.57 -8.04
N ALA A 50 -23.28 2.50 -7.31
CA ALA A 50 -23.91 3.26 -6.24
C ALA A 50 -25.19 4.00 -6.71
N LEU A 51 -25.11 4.67 -7.86
CA LEU A 51 -26.23 5.39 -8.46
C LEU A 51 -27.35 4.44 -8.99
N LYS A 52 -26.99 3.21 -9.37
CA LYS A 52 -27.98 2.19 -9.76
C LYS A 52 -28.71 1.62 -8.55
N ASP A 53 -28.01 1.39 -7.44
CA ASP A 53 -28.59 0.80 -6.24
C ASP A 53 -29.54 1.77 -5.51
N ASN A 54 -29.16 3.04 -5.44
CA ASN A 54 -30.03 4.09 -4.92
C ASN A 54 -29.90 5.37 -5.77
N PRO A 55 -30.79 5.57 -6.75
CA PRO A 55 -30.78 6.78 -7.59
C PRO A 55 -31.02 8.09 -6.82
N ALA A 56 -31.57 8.02 -5.59
CA ALA A 56 -31.78 9.18 -4.73
C ALA A 56 -30.61 9.49 -3.80
N ALA A 57 -29.61 8.59 -3.74
CA ALA A 57 -28.44 8.77 -2.88
C ALA A 57 -27.56 9.93 -3.34
N ARG A 58 -26.91 10.57 -2.39
CA ARG A 58 -25.81 11.48 -2.68
C ARG A 58 -24.52 10.70 -2.85
N VAL A 59 -23.77 10.99 -3.90
CA VAL A 59 -22.47 10.35 -4.16
C VAL A 59 -21.37 11.40 -4.08
N ILE A 60 -20.44 11.22 -3.17
CA ILE A 60 -19.20 12.00 -3.06
C ILE A 60 -18.05 11.15 -3.61
N VAL A 61 -17.27 11.71 -4.51
CA VAL A 61 -16.11 11.05 -5.10
C VAL A 61 -14.84 11.77 -4.65
N CYS A 62 -13.83 11.03 -4.22
CA CYS A 62 -12.53 11.60 -3.84
C CYS A 62 -11.38 10.70 -4.27
N GLY A 63 -10.15 11.18 -4.14
CA GLY A 63 -8.95 10.35 -4.36
C GLY A 63 -8.16 10.70 -5.62
N CYS A 64 -7.28 9.76 -6.04
CA CYS A 64 -6.33 10.04 -7.11
C CYS A 64 -6.95 10.06 -8.52
N ALA A 65 -7.97 9.23 -8.78
CA ALA A 65 -8.60 9.23 -10.11
C ALA A 65 -9.47 10.47 -10.31
N SER A 66 -10.19 10.90 -9.29
CA SER A 66 -10.93 12.17 -9.32
C SER A 66 -10.03 13.40 -9.39
N GLN A 67 -8.83 13.34 -8.76
CA GLN A 67 -7.81 14.38 -8.90
C GLN A 67 -7.28 14.48 -10.33
N ARG A 68 -7.16 13.36 -11.03
CA ARG A 68 -6.64 13.30 -12.40
C ARG A 68 -7.66 13.81 -13.43
N ASP A 69 -8.89 13.37 -13.31
CA ASP A 69 -9.98 13.67 -14.24
C ASP A 69 -11.30 13.87 -13.46
N PRO A 70 -11.54 15.10 -12.94
CA PRO A 70 -12.73 15.39 -12.19
C PRO A 70 -14.00 15.26 -13.03
N ALA A 71 -13.95 15.66 -14.32
CA ALA A 71 -15.10 15.66 -15.22
C ALA A 71 -15.65 14.26 -15.46
N ALA A 72 -14.77 13.23 -15.51
CA ALA A 72 -15.20 11.84 -15.63
C ALA A 72 -16.15 11.36 -14.52
N PHE A 73 -16.22 12.10 -13.42
CA PHE A 73 -17.07 11.80 -12.27
C PHE A 73 -18.18 12.84 -12.08
N SER A 74 -17.89 14.15 -12.20
CA SER A 74 -18.86 15.23 -11.98
C SER A 74 -19.98 15.25 -13.00
N ASP A 75 -19.72 14.79 -14.22
CA ASP A 75 -20.72 14.77 -15.30
C ASP A 75 -21.78 13.68 -15.13
N LYS A 76 -21.64 12.82 -14.10
CA LYS A 76 -22.63 11.79 -13.80
C LYS A 76 -23.75 12.38 -12.93
N ALA A 77 -24.99 12.31 -13.43
CA ALA A 77 -26.16 12.68 -12.65
C ALA A 77 -26.22 11.90 -11.33
N GLY A 78 -26.43 12.58 -10.20
CA GLY A 78 -26.42 11.98 -8.86
C GLY A 78 -25.08 12.08 -8.12
N VAL A 79 -23.98 12.46 -8.77
CA VAL A 79 -22.74 12.83 -8.07
C VAL A 79 -22.93 14.23 -7.50
N PHE A 80 -22.87 14.32 -6.17
CA PHE A 80 -23.06 15.58 -5.45
C PHE A 80 -21.80 16.44 -5.47
N CYS A 81 -20.65 15.83 -5.16
CA CYS A 81 -19.37 16.54 -5.12
C CYS A 81 -18.18 15.65 -5.49
N VAL A 82 -17.16 16.26 -6.10
CA VAL A 82 -15.90 15.61 -6.48
C VAL A 82 -14.73 16.33 -5.84
N PHE A 83 -13.97 15.61 -5.02
CA PHE A 83 -12.78 16.08 -4.32
C PHE A 83 -11.50 15.51 -4.93
N GLY A 84 -10.39 16.18 -4.67
CA GLY A 84 -9.05 15.68 -4.95
C GLY A 84 -8.58 14.63 -3.95
N ALA A 85 -7.29 14.31 -4.06
CA ALA A 85 -6.64 13.31 -3.21
C ALA A 85 -6.39 13.81 -1.78
N ARG A 86 -6.34 15.13 -1.54
CA ARG A 86 -5.90 15.75 -0.28
C ARG A 86 -7.05 16.18 0.64
N GLN A 87 -8.17 16.63 0.11
CA GLN A 87 -9.19 17.41 0.81
C GLN A 87 -10.26 16.57 1.52
N LYS A 88 -9.88 15.41 2.05
CA LYS A 88 -10.87 14.48 2.64
C LYS A 88 -11.54 15.02 3.92
N GLN A 89 -10.89 15.92 4.65
CA GLN A 89 -11.50 16.59 5.82
C GLN A 89 -12.73 17.43 5.43
N ARG A 90 -12.69 18.09 4.28
CA ARG A 90 -13.84 18.89 3.80
C ARG A 90 -15.07 18.04 3.50
N ILE A 91 -14.89 16.74 3.22
CA ILE A 91 -16.02 15.81 3.07
C ILE A 91 -16.83 15.76 4.38
N LEU A 92 -16.15 15.68 5.53
CA LEU A 92 -16.79 15.63 6.84
C LEU A 92 -17.50 16.96 7.16
N GLU A 93 -16.91 18.09 6.77
CA GLU A 93 -17.53 19.43 6.93
C GLU A 93 -18.83 19.56 6.13
N ILE A 94 -18.84 19.08 4.88
CA ILE A 94 -20.04 19.11 4.02
C ILE A 94 -21.13 18.19 4.57
N VAL A 95 -20.74 17.00 5.02
CA VAL A 95 -21.67 16.04 5.62
C VAL A 95 -22.28 16.63 6.91
N ALA A 96 -21.46 17.23 7.77
CA ALA A 96 -21.92 17.91 9.00
C ALA A 96 -22.80 19.10 8.71
N GLY A 97 -22.56 19.86 7.63
CA GLY A 97 -23.35 21.00 7.19
C GLY A 97 -24.64 20.66 6.45
N GLY A 98 -25.02 19.37 6.33
CA GLY A 98 -26.31 18.97 5.75
C GLY A 98 -26.39 19.05 4.23
N PHE A 99 -25.25 19.02 3.51
CA PHE A 99 -25.20 19.01 2.03
C PHE A 99 -25.77 20.26 1.37
N GLU A 100 -25.37 21.42 1.82
CA GLU A 100 -25.80 22.68 1.20
C GLU A 100 -25.42 22.72 -0.29
N GLU A 101 -26.32 23.16 -1.18
CA GLU A 101 -26.10 23.18 -2.65
C GLU A 101 -24.87 23.97 -3.08
N LYS A 102 -24.50 25.02 -2.32
CA LYS A 102 -23.26 25.79 -2.58
C LYS A 102 -21.97 24.94 -2.53
N ASN A 103 -22.03 23.77 -1.90
CA ASN A 103 -20.93 22.82 -1.80
C ASN A 103 -20.99 21.71 -2.86
N ALA A 104 -22.00 21.70 -3.72
CA ALA A 104 -22.09 20.75 -4.83
C ALA A 104 -21.09 21.09 -5.94
N GLY A 105 -20.61 20.06 -6.65
CA GLY A 105 -19.73 20.23 -7.80
C GLY A 105 -18.30 19.76 -7.57
N ILE A 106 -17.35 20.47 -8.16
CA ILE A 106 -15.92 20.12 -8.11
C ILE A 106 -15.22 21.02 -7.08
N ASP A 107 -14.67 20.40 -6.06
CA ASP A 107 -13.94 21.08 -5.00
C ASP A 107 -12.47 20.63 -4.95
N PHE A 108 -11.59 21.47 -5.45
CA PHE A 108 -10.14 21.27 -5.44
C PHE A 108 -9.46 22.53 -4.91
N GLU A 109 -8.43 22.37 -4.09
CA GLU A 109 -7.51 23.45 -3.82
C GLU A 109 -6.85 23.89 -5.12
N LYS A 110 -7.05 25.14 -5.46
CA LYS A 110 -6.42 25.79 -6.60
C LYS A 110 -5.56 26.93 -6.09
N ASN A 111 -4.35 27.04 -6.63
CA ASN A 111 -3.54 28.25 -6.47
C ASN A 111 -4.25 29.41 -7.20
N ALA A 112 -3.78 30.64 -6.96
CA ALA A 112 -4.27 31.85 -7.63
C ALA A 112 -4.34 31.70 -9.18
N ASP A 113 -3.53 30.79 -9.78
CA ASP A 113 -3.47 30.48 -11.20
C ASP A 113 -4.43 29.36 -11.63
N GLY A 114 -5.33 28.90 -10.76
CA GLY A 114 -6.30 27.84 -11.08
C GLY A 114 -5.72 26.42 -11.21
N LYS A 115 -4.44 26.22 -10.90
CA LYS A 115 -3.78 24.91 -10.87
C LYS A 115 -3.90 24.31 -9.47
N ALA A 116 -3.96 22.97 -9.37
CA ALA A 116 -3.94 22.31 -8.08
C ALA A 116 -2.72 22.76 -7.26
N ASP A 117 -2.92 23.14 -6.00
CA ASP A 117 -1.83 23.59 -5.16
C ASP A 117 -0.84 22.43 -4.94
N LYS A 118 0.36 22.59 -5.51
CA LYS A 118 1.46 21.63 -5.39
C LYS A 118 2.43 21.99 -4.27
N THR A 119 2.21 23.14 -3.62
CA THR A 119 3.15 23.75 -2.66
C THR A 119 2.74 23.57 -1.20
N ALA A 120 1.55 23.01 -0.91
CA ALA A 120 1.18 22.71 0.47
C ALA A 120 2.21 21.76 1.09
N GLU A 121 3.10 22.31 1.90
CA GLU A 121 4.26 21.61 2.51
C GLU A 121 3.86 20.87 3.78
N GLU A 122 2.71 21.18 4.37
CA GLU A 122 2.28 20.60 5.64
C GLU A 122 1.55 19.26 5.44
N TYR A 123 1.83 18.33 6.36
CA TYR A 123 1.12 17.07 6.46
C TYR A 123 -0.30 17.32 7.02
N ASP A 124 -1.31 16.77 6.35
CA ASP A 124 -2.70 16.83 6.80
C ASP A 124 -2.93 15.80 7.93
N GLU A 125 -3.06 16.26 9.17
CA GLU A 125 -3.35 15.44 10.35
C GLU A 125 -4.84 15.07 10.36
N ALA A 126 -5.19 14.01 9.64
CA ALA A 126 -6.54 13.47 9.64
C ALA A 126 -6.92 12.84 10.99
N ALA A 127 -8.23 12.71 11.24
CA ALA A 127 -8.74 11.94 12.38
C ALA A 127 -8.14 10.52 12.37
N ARG A 128 -7.79 10.01 13.55
CA ARG A 128 -7.23 8.65 13.68
C ARG A 128 -8.28 7.64 13.22
N PRO A 129 -7.93 6.71 12.32
CA PRO A 129 -8.86 5.65 11.96
C PRO A 129 -9.10 4.75 13.18
N GLU A 130 -10.36 4.41 13.40
CA GLU A 130 -10.67 3.30 14.32
C GLU A 130 -9.99 2.04 13.82
N SER A 131 -9.32 1.29 14.70
CA SER A 131 -8.78 -0.02 14.36
C SER A 131 -9.95 -0.98 14.14
N MET A 132 -10.34 -1.15 12.88
CA MET A 132 -11.44 -2.05 12.49
C MET A 132 -10.97 -3.51 12.32
N LYS A 133 -9.68 -3.79 12.50
CA LYS A 133 -9.03 -5.06 12.18
C LYS A 133 -7.96 -5.42 13.21
N THR A 134 -7.44 -6.60 13.07
CA THR A 134 -6.27 -7.11 13.80
C THR A 134 -5.05 -6.17 13.68
N ARG A 135 -5.02 -5.31 12.64
CA ARG A 135 -3.97 -4.35 12.34
C ARG A 135 -4.46 -2.92 12.42
N ASN A 136 -3.63 -2.08 13.03
CA ASN A 136 -3.71 -0.64 12.92
C ASN A 136 -2.77 -0.14 11.79
N PHE A 137 -3.17 0.92 11.09
CA PHE A 137 -2.36 1.53 10.04
C PHE A 137 -2.07 2.98 10.39
N VAL A 138 -0.81 3.31 10.59
CA VAL A 138 -0.38 4.67 10.93
C VAL A 138 0.32 5.29 9.70
N LYS A 139 -0.36 6.23 9.07
CA LYS A 139 0.18 6.98 7.94
C LYS A 139 1.10 8.10 8.47
N ILE A 140 2.37 8.04 8.07
CA ILE A 140 3.40 8.99 8.54
C ILE A 140 3.88 9.94 7.43
N GLN A 141 3.55 9.65 6.16
CA GLN A 141 4.09 10.38 5.02
C GLN A 141 3.08 10.40 3.86
N ASP A 142 3.07 11.48 3.07
CA ASP A 142 2.27 11.62 1.86
C ASP A 142 3.05 12.37 0.77
N GLY A 143 2.62 12.20 -0.52
CA GLY A 143 3.34 12.73 -1.66
C GLY A 143 4.62 11.94 -1.98
N CYS A 144 5.32 12.30 -3.07
CA CYS A 144 6.54 11.61 -3.47
C CYS A 144 7.43 12.52 -4.33
N ASN A 145 8.75 12.48 -4.09
CA ASN A 145 9.76 13.26 -4.82
C ASN A 145 10.54 12.45 -5.87
N ARG A 146 10.24 11.16 -6.08
CA ARG A 146 11.07 10.29 -6.94
C ARG A 146 10.86 10.49 -8.42
N PHE A 147 9.66 10.90 -8.85
CA PHE A 147 9.34 11.12 -10.27
C PHE A 147 9.74 9.95 -11.17
N CYS A 148 9.47 8.70 -10.74
CA CYS A 148 9.63 7.54 -11.60
C CYS A 148 8.89 7.77 -12.92
N SER A 149 9.51 7.39 -14.04
CA SER A 149 9.03 7.78 -15.37
C SER A 149 7.62 7.27 -15.72
N TYR A 150 7.17 6.22 -15.04
CA TYR A 150 5.86 5.60 -15.23
C TYR A 150 4.79 6.08 -14.22
N CYS A 151 5.19 6.79 -13.15
CA CYS A 151 4.34 7.05 -12.00
C CYS A 151 3.65 8.40 -12.08
N ILE A 152 2.33 8.40 -11.89
CA ILE A 152 1.51 9.62 -11.89
C ILE A 152 1.39 10.26 -10.48
N ILE A 153 1.75 9.54 -9.43
CA ILE A 153 1.51 9.93 -8.03
C ILE A 153 2.11 11.30 -7.66
N PRO A 154 3.37 11.64 -8.02
CA PRO A 154 3.92 12.97 -7.70
C PRO A 154 3.09 14.13 -8.28
N TYR A 155 2.42 13.89 -9.40
CA TYR A 155 1.59 14.89 -10.07
C TYR A 155 0.19 15.03 -9.43
N LEU A 156 -0.30 13.99 -8.75
CA LEU A 156 -1.62 13.97 -8.12
C LEU A 156 -1.57 14.34 -6.64
N ARG A 157 -0.57 13.81 -5.91
CA ARG A 157 -0.43 14.01 -4.48
C ARG A 157 0.57 15.11 -4.09
N GLY A 158 1.37 15.58 -5.06
CA GLY A 158 2.39 16.62 -4.86
C GLY A 158 3.66 16.09 -4.19
N ARG A 159 4.44 17.02 -3.65
CA ARG A 159 5.73 16.74 -3.01
C ARG A 159 5.57 15.92 -1.74
N SER A 160 6.66 15.26 -1.35
CA SER A 160 6.77 14.55 -0.09
C SER A 160 6.58 15.49 1.08
N ARG A 161 5.78 15.08 2.05
CA ARG A 161 5.55 15.75 3.32
C ARG A 161 5.35 14.70 4.40
N SER A 162 5.89 14.97 5.56
CA SER A 162 5.97 14.00 6.64
C SER A 162 5.23 14.49 7.88
N ARG A 163 4.66 13.56 8.59
CA ARG A 163 4.05 13.76 9.90
C ARG A 163 5.13 13.95 10.95
N ARG A 164 4.87 14.77 11.95
CA ARG A 164 5.82 14.97 13.07
C ARG A 164 5.99 13.67 13.86
N ILE A 165 7.22 13.43 14.32
CA ILE A 165 7.55 12.21 15.07
C ILE A 165 6.68 12.08 16.32
N GLU A 166 6.47 13.16 17.07
CA GLU A 166 5.71 13.13 18.31
C GLU A 166 4.25 12.69 18.07
N SER A 167 3.65 13.18 16.98
CA SER A 167 2.28 12.81 16.60
C SER A 167 2.18 11.35 16.17
N ALA A 168 3.07 10.91 15.28
CA ALA A 168 3.12 9.53 14.79
C ALA A 168 3.45 8.55 15.92
N ALA A 169 4.43 8.87 16.77
CA ALA A 169 4.84 8.03 17.89
C ALA A 169 3.70 7.86 18.91
N LYS A 170 2.99 8.96 19.23
CA LYS A 170 1.83 8.88 20.13
C LYS A 170 0.78 7.89 19.60
N GLU A 171 0.45 7.96 18.32
CA GLU A 171 -0.56 7.06 17.73
C GLU A 171 -0.10 5.60 17.73
N ILE A 172 1.19 5.34 17.49
CA ILE A 172 1.75 3.99 17.53
C ILE A 172 1.74 3.44 18.96
N LEU A 173 2.15 4.23 19.95
CA LEU A 173 2.20 3.82 21.36
C LEU A 173 0.81 3.64 21.96
N ASP A 174 -0.18 4.41 21.53
CA ASP A 174 -1.57 4.29 21.95
C ASP A 174 -2.30 3.10 21.26
N SER A 175 -1.65 2.42 20.30
CA SER A 175 -2.28 1.32 19.57
C SER A 175 -2.54 0.09 20.43
N THR A 176 -3.77 -0.38 20.45
CA THR A 176 -4.20 -1.63 21.10
C THR A 176 -4.26 -2.82 20.14
N ALA A 177 -3.96 -2.60 18.84
CA ALA A 177 -3.91 -3.66 17.86
C ALA A 177 -2.70 -4.58 18.07
N TYR A 178 -2.82 -5.84 17.70
CA TYR A 178 -1.68 -6.77 17.74
C TYR A 178 -0.53 -6.36 16.82
N GLU A 179 -0.86 -5.74 15.68
CA GLU A 179 0.13 -5.27 14.73
C GLU A 179 -0.18 -3.83 14.29
N THR A 180 0.84 -2.98 14.22
CA THR A 180 0.76 -1.64 13.67
C THR A 180 1.63 -1.55 12.42
N VAL A 181 1.02 -1.18 11.30
CA VAL A 181 1.70 -0.99 10.02
C VAL A 181 1.99 0.49 9.82
N ILE A 182 3.27 0.84 9.78
CA ILE A 182 3.73 2.18 9.41
C ILE A 182 3.64 2.31 7.89
N THR A 183 2.90 3.30 7.40
CA THR A 183 2.61 3.44 5.97
C THR A 183 2.73 4.89 5.47
N GLY A 184 2.86 5.03 4.16
CA GLY A 184 2.92 6.30 3.43
C GLY A 184 2.89 6.04 1.92
N ILE A 185 3.09 7.09 1.15
CA ILE A 185 3.30 7.00 -0.30
C ILE A 185 4.75 6.62 -0.62
N ASP A 186 5.70 7.18 0.13
CA ASP A 186 7.12 6.85 0.10
C ASP A 186 7.71 7.02 1.51
N VAL A 187 7.54 6.00 2.35
CA VAL A 187 8.04 6.05 3.74
C VAL A 187 9.55 6.26 3.83
N SER A 188 10.28 5.95 2.76
CA SER A 188 11.74 6.11 2.69
C SER A 188 12.16 7.59 2.61
N ASP A 189 11.23 8.47 2.22
CA ASP A 189 11.43 9.92 2.17
C ASP A 189 10.88 10.64 3.43
N TYR A 190 10.60 9.87 4.50
CA TYR A 190 10.12 10.44 5.77
C TYR A 190 11.20 11.30 6.42
N ARG A 191 10.82 12.54 6.75
CA ARG A 191 11.68 13.51 7.45
C ARG A 191 10.85 14.41 8.36
N ASP A 192 11.35 14.65 9.57
CA ASP A 192 10.83 15.66 10.49
C ASP A 192 12.00 16.56 10.91
N GLY A 193 12.26 17.60 10.14
CA GLY A 193 13.47 18.38 10.19
C GLY A 193 14.69 17.53 9.79
N GLU A 194 15.68 17.43 10.67
CA GLU A 194 16.88 16.59 10.45
C GLU A 194 16.67 15.12 10.85
N ARG A 195 15.55 14.82 11.52
CA ARG A 195 15.20 13.47 11.98
C ARG A 195 14.63 12.62 10.84
N ASP A 196 14.94 11.32 10.86
CA ASP A 196 14.47 10.36 9.88
C ASP A 196 13.59 9.27 10.51
N ILE A 197 13.26 8.25 9.72
CA ILE A 197 12.45 7.11 10.16
C ILE A 197 13.08 6.34 11.33
N SER A 198 14.41 6.31 11.45
CA SER A 198 15.09 5.63 12.56
C SER A 198 14.81 6.34 13.88
N ASP A 199 14.69 7.68 13.88
CA ASP A 199 14.33 8.45 15.07
C ASP A 199 12.90 8.15 15.52
N LEU A 200 11.97 7.98 14.58
CA LEU A 200 10.61 7.52 14.91
C LEU A 200 10.65 6.13 15.53
N LEU A 201 11.44 5.20 14.98
CA LEU A 201 11.54 3.84 15.52
C LEU A 201 12.11 3.84 16.95
N TYR A 202 13.14 4.64 17.22
CA TYR A 202 13.65 4.80 18.58
C TYR A 202 12.63 5.41 19.54
N ALA A 203 11.80 6.34 19.07
CA ALA A 203 10.74 6.96 19.88
C ALA A 203 9.63 5.95 20.26
N VAL A 204 9.44 4.87 19.47
CA VAL A 204 8.41 3.85 19.71
C VAL A 204 9.00 2.48 20.05
N LYS A 205 10.27 2.41 20.45
CA LYS A 205 10.98 1.15 20.69
C LYS A 205 10.30 0.21 21.69
N ASP A 206 9.60 0.78 22.67
CA ASP A 206 8.92 0.05 23.75
C ASP A 206 7.43 -0.23 23.44
N ALA A 207 6.96 0.00 22.22
CA ALA A 207 5.58 -0.25 21.82
C ALA A 207 5.20 -1.73 21.99
N ASP A 208 4.02 -1.98 22.57
CA ASP A 208 3.51 -3.34 22.79
C ASP A 208 3.00 -3.99 21.49
N THR A 209 2.55 -3.18 20.53
CA THR A 209 2.13 -3.63 19.20
C THR A 209 3.32 -4.09 18.36
N ARG A 210 3.11 -5.09 17.49
CA ARG A 210 4.14 -5.53 16.54
C ARG A 210 4.26 -4.51 15.40
N ILE A 211 5.42 -3.89 15.24
CA ILE A 211 5.67 -2.87 14.21
C ILE A 211 6.03 -3.54 12.89
N ARG A 212 5.31 -3.17 11.84
CA ARG A 212 5.55 -3.58 10.45
C ARG A 212 5.60 -2.35 9.55
N PHE A 213 6.31 -2.43 8.45
CA PHE A 213 6.29 -1.41 7.40
C PHE A 213 5.44 -1.84 6.20
N SER A 214 4.86 -0.86 5.53
CA SER A 214 4.36 -1.01 4.16
C SER A 214 5.53 -0.98 3.15
N SER A 215 5.25 -0.62 1.90
CA SER A 215 6.28 -0.55 0.84
C SER A 215 7.35 0.49 1.16
N MET A 216 8.60 0.14 0.88
CA MET A 216 9.77 0.99 1.04
C MET A 216 10.71 0.88 -0.16
N GLU A 217 11.57 1.87 -0.31
CA GLU A 217 12.65 1.88 -1.28
C GLU A 217 13.93 1.31 -0.67
N GLU A 218 14.83 0.82 -1.53
CA GLU A 218 16.12 0.23 -1.12
C GLU A 218 16.99 1.22 -0.32
N SER A 219 16.87 2.52 -0.60
CA SER A 219 17.63 3.58 0.06
C SER A 219 17.35 3.70 1.56
N MET A 220 16.20 3.20 2.02
CA MET A 220 15.85 3.16 3.44
C MET A 220 16.68 2.12 4.21
N ILE A 221 17.20 1.09 3.53
CA ILE A 221 17.97 0.03 4.16
C ILE A 221 19.40 0.54 4.43
N THR A 222 19.60 1.05 5.63
CA THR A 222 20.88 1.52 6.14
C THR A 222 21.21 0.79 7.44
N PRO A 223 22.49 0.74 7.87
CA PRO A 223 22.86 0.17 9.16
C PRO A 223 22.06 0.79 10.32
N ARG A 224 21.89 2.12 10.35
CA ARG A 224 21.14 2.84 11.38
C ARG A 224 19.66 2.40 11.41
N PHE A 225 19.03 2.27 10.24
CA PHE A 225 17.64 1.81 10.15
C PHE A 225 17.47 0.36 10.66
N LEU A 226 18.38 -0.54 10.25
CA LEU A 226 18.33 -1.94 10.68
C LEU A 226 18.56 -2.07 12.20
N GLU A 227 19.47 -1.29 12.77
CA GLU A 227 19.67 -1.24 14.23
C GLU A 227 18.44 -0.66 14.96
N ALA A 228 17.81 0.38 14.41
CA ALA A 228 16.56 0.89 14.97
C ALA A 228 15.43 -0.15 14.93
N CYS A 229 15.32 -0.94 13.86
CA CYS A 229 14.39 -2.07 13.78
C CYS A 229 14.68 -3.14 14.84
N LYS A 230 15.96 -3.47 15.07
CA LYS A 230 16.37 -4.43 16.12
C LYS A 230 16.08 -3.92 17.54
N ALA A 231 16.10 -2.62 17.75
CA ALA A 231 15.81 -1.99 19.03
C ALA A 231 14.33 -2.06 19.42
N LEU A 232 13.42 -2.30 18.46
CA LEU A 232 11.99 -2.44 18.74
C LEU A 232 11.69 -3.70 19.53
N LYS A 233 10.90 -3.57 20.59
CA LYS A 233 10.42 -4.70 21.42
C LYS A 233 9.74 -5.79 20.57
N ASN A 234 8.95 -5.38 19.59
CA ASN A 234 8.18 -6.27 18.72
C ASN A 234 8.29 -5.79 17.27
N PHE A 235 9.27 -6.28 16.54
CA PHE A 235 9.45 -5.99 15.11
C PHE A 235 9.02 -7.16 14.24
N ALA A 236 8.36 -6.86 13.12
CA ALA A 236 8.05 -7.83 12.07
C ALA A 236 9.15 -7.78 11.01
N PRO A 237 10.05 -8.76 10.92
CA PRO A 237 11.16 -8.75 9.95
C PRO A 237 10.66 -9.12 8.55
N GLN A 238 9.76 -8.32 8.03
CA GLN A 238 9.24 -8.37 6.66
C GLN A 238 9.45 -7.01 6.00
N PHE A 239 10.04 -7.02 4.82
CA PHE A 239 10.41 -5.83 4.06
C PHE A 239 9.79 -5.92 2.67
N HIS A 240 8.79 -5.07 2.40
CA HIS A 240 8.31 -4.91 1.03
C HIS A 240 9.19 -3.89 0.32
N LEU A 241 10.22 -4.39 -0.37
CA LEU A 241 11.27 -3.60 -0.98
C LEU A 241 11.01 -3.46 -2.49
N SER A 242 10.58 -2.29 -2.95
CA SER A 242 10.12 -2.06 -4.33
C SER A 242 11.28 -2.12 -5.33
N LEU A 243 11.40 -3.23 -6.09
CA LEU A 243 12.44 -3.43 -7.11
C LEU A 243 12.09 -2.81 -8.46
N GLN A 244 10.88 -3.06 -8.93
CA GLN A 244 10.31 -2.66 -10.22
C GLN A 244 10.89 -3.37 -11.45
N SER A 245 12.21 -3.61 -11.54
CA SER A 245 12.87 -4.39 -12.60
C SER A 245 14.22 -4.94 -12.12
N GLY A 246 14.62 -6.09 -12.62
CA GLY A 246 15.94 -6.68 -12.37
C GLY A 246 17.04 -6.18 -13.33
N SER A 247 16.70 -5.39 -14.35
CA SER A 247 17.65 -4.85 -15.33
C SER A 247 18.04 -3.41 -15.02
N ASP A 248 19.33 -3.11 -14.99
CA ASP A 248 19.86 -1.76 -14.80
C ASP A 248 19.44 -0.81 -15.92
N ALA A 249 19.32 -1.29 -17.17
CA ALA A 249 18.88 -0.51 -18.32
C ALA A 249 17.41 -0.07 -18.15
N VAL A 250 16.55 -0.99 -17.70
CA VAL A 250 15.14 -0.71 -17.46
C VAL A 250 14.99 0.18 -16.23
N LEU A 251 15.69 -0.07 -15.13
CA LEU A 251 15.70 0.78 -13.94
C LEU A 251 16.09 2.23 -14.26
N LYS A 252 17.10 2.43 -15.08
CA LYS A 252 17.49 3.76 -15.60
C LYS A 252 16.38 4.41 -16.40
N SER A 253 15.72 3.67 -17.30
CA SER A 253 14.59 4.15 -18.10
C SER A 253 13.37 4.49 -17.24
N MET A 254 13.18 3.77 -16.13
CA MET A 254 12.18 4.03 -15.10
C MET A 254 12.52 5.23 -14.21
N ASN A 255 13.70 5.84 -14.35
CA ASN A 255 14.24 6.88 -13.46
C ASN A 255 14.48 6.40 -12.03
N ARG A 256 14.78 5.10 -11.85
CA ARG A 256 15.23 4.57 -10.55
C ARG A 256 16.67 4.96 -10.27
N LYS A 257 17.02 5.17 -9.00
CA LYS A 257 18.33 5.72 -8.60
C LYS A 257 19.28 4.68 -8.03
N TYR A 258 19.00 3.42 -8.26
CA TYR A 258 19.79 2.27 -7.83
C TYR A 258 20.00 1.29 -8.97
N THR A 259 20.99 0.43 -8.80
CA THR A 259 21.29 -0.70 -9.67
C THR A 259 20.80 -2.01 -9.07
N ARG A 260 20.73 -3.06 -9.91
CA ARG A 260 20.50 -4.44 -9.47
C ARG A 260 21.46 -4.85 -8.34
N ALA A 261 22.75 -4.57 -8.49
CA ALA A 261 23.76 -4.93 -7.50
C ALA A 261 23.53 -4.23 -6.15
N GLN A 262 23.18 -2.93 -6.17
CA GLN A 262 22.85 -2.19 -4.96
C GLN A 262 21.61 -2.76 -4.27
N TYR A 263 20.58 -3.13 -5.04
CA TYR A 263 19.37 -3.74 -4.48
C TYR A 263 19.67 -5.09 -3.80
N LEU A 264 20.42 -5.98 -4.45
CA LEU A 264 20.84 -7.26 -3.88
C LEU A 264 21.68 -7.08 -2.61
N GLU A 265 22.53 -6.06 -2.56
CA GLU A 265 23.29 -5.70 -1.37
C GLU A 265 22.35 -5.35 -0.20
N LYS A 266 21.26 -4.61 -0.47
CA LYS A 266 20.26 -4.30 0.57
C LYS A 266 19.52 -5.55 1.05
N CYS A 267 19.21 -6.47 0.15
CA CYS A 267 18.64 -7.78 0.53
C CYS A 267 19.60 -8.54 1.44
N ARG A 268 20.90 -8.59 1.11
CA ARG A 268 21.94 -9.23 1.92
C ARG A 268 22.01 -8.60 3.32
N MET A 269 22.04 -7.26 3.42
CA MET A 269 22.05 -6.55 4.71
C MET A 269 20.85 -6.92 5.59
N ILE A 270 19.66 -7.07 5.00
CA ILE A 270 18.44 -7.48 5.71
C ILE A 270 18.60 -8.89 6.27
N TYR A 271 19.06 -9.86 5.45
CA TYR A 271 19.23 -11.25 5.90
C TYR A 271 20.34 -11.39 6.95
N GLU A 272 21.43 -10.63 6.85
CA GLU A 272 22.47 -10.56 7.87
C GLU A 272 21.95 -9.99 9.20
N ALA A 273 21.09 -8.98 9.14
CA ALA A 273 20.53 -8.35 10.32
C ALA A 273 19.52 -9.23 11.06
N PHE A 274 18.67 -9.98 10.33
CA PHE A 274 17.50 -10.67 10.88
C PHE A 274 17.49 -12.20 10.62
N GLY A 275 18.51 -12.74 9.97
CA GLY A 275 18.59 -14.16 9.65
C GLY A 275 17.48 -14.62 8.72
N HIS A 276 16.29 -14.94 9.26
CA HIS A 276 15.15 -15.39 8.48
C HIS A 276 14.11 -14.28 8.31
N ALA A 277 14.50 -13.19 7.67
CA ALA A 277 13.58 -12.15 7.23
C ALA A 277 12.78 -12.57 6.00
N ALA A 278 11.68 -11.90 5.72
CA ALA A 278 10.96 -12.01 4.46
C ALA A 278 11.12 -10.73 3.64
N ILE A 279 11.50 -10.87 2.40
CA ILE A 279 11.50 -9.78 1.42
C ILE A 279 10.41 -10.06 0.41
N THR A 280 9.55 -9.08 0.17
CA THR A 280 8.54 -9.08 -0.88
C THR A 280 8.77 -7.90 -1.80
N THR A 281 8.32 -7.97 -3.05
CA THR A 281 8.60 -6.92 -4.02
C THR A 281 7.52 -6.78 -5.08
N ASP A 282 7.54 -5.62 -5.77
CA ASP A 282 6.78 -5.37 -6.98
C ASP A 282 7.73 -5.40 -8.19
N ILE A 283 7.30 -6.05 -9.30
CA ILE A 283 7.99 -6.03 -10.59
C ILE A 283 7.00 -5.65 -11.68
N ILE A 284 7.38 -4.63 -12.47
CA ILE A 284 6.64 -4.20 -13.66
C ILE A 284 7.27 -4.89 -14.86
N VAL A 285 6.53 -5.79 -15.49
CA VAL A 285 6.97 -6.50 -16.70
C VAL A 285 6.44 -5.83 -17.96
N GLY A 286 7.18 -5.95 -19.04
CA GLY A 286 6.80 -5.34 -20.33
C GLY A 286 6.87 -3.82 -20.30
N PHE A 287 7.79 -3.24 -19.53
CA PHE A 287 8.12 -1.82 -19.65
C PHE A 287 8.61 -1.53 -21.08
N PRO A 288 8.27 -0.40 -21.70
CA PRO A 288 8.49 -0.18 -23.15
C PRO A 288 9.92 -0.38 -23.66
N THR A 289 10.92 -0.20 -22.80
CA THR A 289 12.34 -0.39 -23.16
C THR A 289 12.87 -1.79 -22.80
N GLU A 290 12.06 -2.65 -22.19
CA GLU A 290 12.47 -3.97 -21.73
C GLU A 290 12.64 -4.93 -22.90
N THR A 291 13.87 -5.37 -23.12
CA THR A 291 14.21 -6.46 -24.07
C THR A 291 13.95 -7.83 -23.41
N GLU A 292 14.13 -8.90 -24.15
CA GLU A 292 14.05 -10.25 -23.58
C GLU A 292 15.19 -10.49 -22.56
N ALA A 293 16.41 -10.02 -22.85
CA ALA A 293 17.54 -10.12 -21.92
C ALA A 293 17.27 -9.35 -20.61
N ASP A 294 16.67 -8.17 -20.68
CA ASP A 294 16.28 -7.40 -19.50
C ASP A 294 15.21 -8.13 -18.65
N PHE A 295 14.31 -8.85 -19.32
CA PHE A 295 13.29 -9.64 -18.65
C PHE A 295 13.90 -10.87 -17.98
N GLU A 296 14.88 -11.56 -18.62
CA GLU A 296 15.63 -12.64 -18.00
C GLU A 296 16.39 -12.17 -16.75
N ASP A 297 16.98 -10.97 -16.76
CA ASP A 297 17.55 -10.34 -15.57
C ASP A 297 16.52 -10.19 -14.46
N SER A 298 15.28 -9.83 -14.81
CA SER A 298 14.18 -9.69 -13.84
C SER A 298 13.69 -11.07 -13.32
N LEU A 299 13.77 -12.13 -14.10
CA LEU A 299 13.49 -13.48 -13.65
C LEU A 299 14.59 -14.02 -12.70
N SER A 300 15.86 -13.82 -13.05
CA SER A 300 16.97 -14.34 -12.26
C SER A 300 17.06 -13.71 -10.86
N ILE A 301 16.74 -12.40 -10.72
CA ILE A 301 16.80 -11.73 -9.41
C ILE A 301 15.75 -12.27 -8.44
N VAL A 302 14.64 -12.86 -8.92
CA VAL A 302 13.62 -13.46 -8.05
C VAL A 302 14.24 -14.52 -7.13
N LYS A 303 15.09 -15.37 -7.69
CA LYS A 303 15.80 -16.42 -6.96
C LYS A 303 16.98 -15.86 -6.16
N GLU A 304 17.77 -14.96 -6.76
CA GLU A 304 18.97 -14.40 -6.12
C GLU A 304 18.64 -13.60 -4.86
N ALA A 305 17.55 -12.82 -4.89
CA ALA A 305 17.09 -12.05 -3.75
C ALA A 305 16.33 -12.89 -2.70
N GLY A 306 15.91 -14.11 -3.05
CA GLY A 306 15.24 -15.02 -2.12
C GLY A 306 13.86 -14.56 -1.68
N PHE A 307 13.06 -13.93 -2.57
CA PHE A 307 11.77 -13.34 -2.21
C PHE A 307 10.77 -14.35 -1.65
N LEU A 308 10.05 -13.95 -0.59
CA LEU A 308 8.83 -14.64 -0.18
C LEU A 308 7.72 -14.46 -1.21
N GLN A 309 7.58 -13.25 -1.77
CA GLN A 309 6.52 -12.95 -2.72
C GLN A 309 6.94 -11.86 -3.72
N VAL A 310 6.56 -12.06 -4.97
CA VAL A 310 6.68 -11.07 -6.03
C VAL A 310 5.30 -10.74 -6.56
N HIS A 311 4.95 -9.46 -6.57
CA HIS A 311 3.75 -8.96 -7.23
C HIS A 311 4.14 -8.50 -8.65
N ALA A 312 3.73 -9.28 -9.65
CA ALA A 312 4.00 -8.98 -11.05
C ALA A 312 2.87 -8.16 -11.66
N PHE A 313 3.21 -7.02 -12.24
CA PHE A 313 2.26 -6.13 -12.91
C PHE A 313 2.67 -5.91 -14.38
N PRO A 314 1.75 -6.05 -15.34
CA PRO A 314 2.05 -5.58 -16.68
C PRO A 314 2.16 -4.05 -16.68
N TYR A 315 3.13 -3.51 -17.43
CA TYR A 315 3.21 -2.07 -17.60
C TYR A 315 1.88 -1.50 -18.09
N SER A 316 1.39 -0.49 -17.39
CA SER A 316 0.15 0.23 -17.71
C SER A 316 0.48 1.72 -17.90
N PRO A 317 0.42 2.26 -19.12
CA PRO A 317 0.74 3.66 -19.35
C PRO A 317 -0.23 4.58 -18.59
N ARG A 318 0.33 5.61 -18.01
CA ARG A 318 -0.46 6.66 -17.35
C ARG A 318 -0.22 7.96 -18.11
N GLU A 319 -1.28 8.48 -18.70
CA GLU A 319 -1.23 9.76 -19.41
C GLU A 319 -0.64 10.87 -18.52
N GLY A 320 0.19 11.71 -19.10
CA GLY A 320 0.93 12.75 -18.40
C GLY A 320 2.30 12.32 -17.87
N THR A 321 2.59 11.02 -17.74
CA THR A 321 3.90 10.52 -17.29
C THR A 321 4.96 10.58 -18.39
N ALA A 322 6.24 10.63 -17.98
CA ALA A 322 7.36 10.70 -18.91
C ALA A 322 7.45 9.43 -19.79
N ALA A 323 7.20 8.25 -19.22
CA ALA A 323 7.24 7.00 -19.97
C ALA A 323 6.15 6.93 -21.05
N ALA A 324 4.91 7.31 -20.71
CA ALA A 324 3.81 7.33 -21.69
C ALA A 324 4.04 8.32 -22.84
N LYS A 325 4.77 9.41 -22.59
CA LYS A 325 5.12 10.40 -23.64
C LYS A 325 6.29 9.97 -24.52
N ARG A 326 7.26 9.22 -23.96
CA ARG A 326 8.54 8.92 -24.62
C ARG A 326 8.53 7.59 -25.36
N TYR A 327 7.78 6.62 -24.88
CA TYR A 327 7.91 5.25 -25.33
C TYR A 327 6.61 4.69 -25.88
N LYS A 328 6.72 3.84 -26.89
CA LYS A 328 5.61 3.04 -27.41
C LYS A 328 5.49 1.75 -26.59
N GLU A 329 4.29 1.40 -26.20
CA GLU A 329 4.02 0.16 -25.47
C GLU A 329 4.44 -1.10 -26.24
N LEU A 330 4.89 -2.10 -25.49
CA LEU A 330 5.05 -3.45 -26.01
C LEU A 330 3.66 -4.09 -26.29
N PRO A 331 3.58 -5.04 -27.24
CA PRO A 331 2.35 -5.76 -27.53
C PRO A 331 1.75 -6.40 -26.27
N ALA A 332 0.42 -6.41 -26.18
CA ALA A 332 -0.29 -6.99 -25.04
C ALA A 332 0.06 -8.48 -24.84
N ALA A 333 0.26 -9.23 -25.93
CA ALA A 333 0.66 -10.64 -25.87
C ALA A 333 2.02 -10.83 -25.16
N VAL A 334 3.00 -9.97 -25.45
CA VAL A 334 4.33 -10.01 -24.79
C VAL A 334 4.20 -9.70 -23.29
N LYS A 335 3.44 -8.65 -22.94
CA LYS A 335 3.20 -8.31 -21.54
C LYS A 335 2.52 -9.47 -20.79
N LYS A 336 1.53 -10.11 -21.41
CA LYS A 336 0.82 -11.24 -20.81
C LYS A 336 1.75 -12.43 -20.58
N GLU A 337 2.50 -12.82 -21.59
CA GLU A 337 3.48 -13.92 -21.52
C GLU A 337 4.52 -13.68 -20.43
N ARG A 338 5.08 -12.46 -20.33
CA ARG A 338 6.04 -12.11 -19.29
C ARG A 338 5.43 -12.13 -17.89
N VAL A 339 4.16 -11.71 -17.72
CA VAL A 339 3.45 -11.86 -16.43
C VAL A 339 3.35 -13.33 -16.03
N GLU A 340 2.95 -14.21 -16.95
CA GLU A 340 2.78 -15.64 -16.68
C GLU A 340 4.12 -16.28 -16.25
N ARG A 341 5.21 -15.99 -16.96
CA ARG A 341 6.57 -16.47 -16.61
C ARG A 341 7.05 -15.93 -15.28
N MET A 342 6.83 -14.64 -15.01
CA MET A 342 7.20 -14.03 -13.74
C MET A 342 6.42 -14.64 -12.56
N LEU A 343 5.12 -14.88 -12.73
CA LEU A 343 4.30 -15.51 -11.70
C LEU A 343 4.73 -16.96 -11.43
N ALA A 344 5.14 -17.71 -12.48
CA ALA A 344 5.67 -19.05 -12.31
C ALA A 344 6.99 -19.05 -11.51
N ALA A 345 7.94 -18.16 -11.85
CA ALA A 345 9.19 -18.00 -11.10
C ALA A 345 8.95 -17.55 -9.65
N ALA A 346 8.00 -16.65 -9.45
CA ALA A 346 7.59 -16.18 -8.12
C ALA A 346 6.99 -17.30 -7.26
N ALA A 347 6.16 -18.16 -7.85
CA ALA A 347 5.55 -19.31 -7.16
C ALA A 347 6.60 -20.34 -6.74
N GLU A 348 7.54 -20.65 -7.62
CA GLU A 348 8.66 -21.55 -7.32
C GLU A 348 9.49 -21.01 -6.15
N GLN A 349 9.85 -19.73 -6.20
CA GLN A 349 10.64 -19.07 -5.14
C GLN A 349 9.88 -18.97 -3.82
N LYS A 350 8.56 -18.66 -3.86
CA LYS A 350 7.71 -18.68 -2.67
C LYS A 350 7.71 -20.04 -1.99
N THR A 351 7.56 -21.11 -2.79
CA THR A 351 7.62 -22.49 -2.27
C THR A 351 8.96 -22.79 -1.63
N ALA A 352 10.08 -22.38 -2.24
CA ALA A 352 11.42 -22.55 -1.68
C ALA A 352 11.57 -21.81 -0.33
N TYR A 353 11.07 -20.55 -0.23
CA TYR A 353 11.09 -19.78 1.01
C TYR A 353 10.27 -20.48 2.09
N LEU A 354 9.04 -20.87 1.80
CA LEU A 354 8.12 -21.52 2.76
C LEU A 354 8.65 -22.87 3.22
N THR A 355 9.27 -23.65 2.32
CA THR A 355 9.98 -24.90 2.68
C THR A 355 11.07 -24.63 3.72
N GLY A 356 11.81 -23.53 3.58
CA GLY A 356 12.78 -23.06 4.56
C GLY A 356 12.20 -22.62 5.90
N CYS A 357 10.87 -22.45 6.00
CA CYS A 357 10.18 -22.16 7.25
C CYS A 357 9.89 -23.41 8.10
N ILE A 358 9.85 -24.60 7.48
CA ILE A 358 9.48 -25.84 8.16
C ILE A 358 10.45 -26.13 9.33
N GLY A 359 9.88 -26.49 10.47
CA GLY A 359 10.61 -26.74 11.72
C GLY A 359 10.83 -25.51 12.60
N LYS A 360 10.70 -24.29 12.06
CA LYS A 360 10.88 -23.04 12.80
C LYS A 360 9.60 -22.63 13.53
N ILE A 361 9.75 -21.78 14.56
CA ILE A 361 8.65 -21.26 15.37
C ILE A 361 8.36 -19.83 14.95
N TYR A 362 7.09 -19.53 14.77
CA TYR A 362 6.56 -18.22 14.38
C TYR A 362 5.48 -17.75 15.32
N THR A 363 5.30 -16.44 15.47
CA THR A 363 4.17 -15.84 16.15
C THR A 363 3.15 -15.40 15.09
N VAL A 364 2.09 -16.20 14.96
CA VAL A 364 0.99 -15.95 14.01
C VAL A 364 -0.10 -15.13 14.67
N VAL A 365 -0.61 -14.15 13.95
CA VAL A 365 -1.80 -13.39 14.32
C VAL A 365 -2.97 -13.94 13.51
N PRO A 366 -3.92 -14.69 14.13
CA PRO A 366 -5.08 -15.23 13.43
C PRO A 366 -6.02 -14.12 12.95
N GLU A 367 -6.50 -14.22 11.72
CA GLU A 367 -7.32 -13.19 11.08
C GLU A 367 -8.70 -13.71 10.70
N THR A 368 -8.74 -14.84 10.00
CA THR A 368 -9.98 -15.46 9.50
C THR A 368 -9.99 -16.94 9.80
N THR A 369 -11.13 -17.58 9.57
CA THR A 369 -11.29 -19.04 9.65
C THR A 369 -11.69 -19.60 8.29
N GLU A 370 -11.19 -20.79 7.95
CA GLU A 370 -11.53 -21.56 6.75
C GLU A 370 -11.86 -23.01 7.16
N THR A 371 -12.64 -23.71 6.34
CA THR A 371 -12.87 -25.14 6.53
C THR A 371 -11.65 -25.94 6.06
N ASP A 372 -11.19 -26.88 6.85
CA ASP A 372 -10.20 -27.87 6.46
C ASP A 372 -10.83 -28.91 5.53
N GLU A 373 -10.51 -28.83 4.23
CA GLU A 373 -11.08 -29.69 3.20
C GLU A 373 -10.52 -31.13 3.28
N GLU A 374 -9.34 -31.32 3.88
CA GLU A 374 -8.66 -32.61 3.94
C GLU A 374 -9.06 -33.44 5.19
N ASN A 375 -9.14 -32.77 6.36
CA ASN A 375 -9.34 -33.46 7.64
C ASN A 375 -10.73 -33.19 8.26
N GLY A 376 -11.47 -32.25 7.70
CA GLY A 376 -12.70 -31.72 8.30
C GLY A 376 -12.39 -30.91 9.56
N GLY A 377 -13.13 -29.84 9.80
CA GLY A 377 -12.91 -28.95 10.92
C GLY A 377 -12.61 -27.52 10.53
N GLU A 378 -12.18 -26.71 11.47
CA GLU A 378 -11.89 -25.28 11.27
C GLU A 378 -10.39 -25.01 11.39
N LEU A 379 -9.85 -24.28 10.40
CA LEU A 379 -8.50 -23.77 10.40
C LEU A 379 -8.53 -22.26 10.58
N TYR A 380 -7.77 -21.75 11.53
CA TYR A 380 -7.49 -20.33 11.62
C TYR A 380 -6.41 -19.94 10.61
N THR A 381 -6.67 -18.95 9.77
CA THR A 381 -5.66 -18.39 8.87
C THR A 381 -5.15 -17.07 9.40
N GLY A 382 -3.86 -16.82 9.24
CA GLY A 382 -3.23 -15.59 9.70
C GLY A 382 -1.80 -15.46 9.21
N HIS A 383 -1.16 -14.36 9.58
CA HIS A 383 0.19 -14.07 9.12
C HIS A 383 1.18 -14.03 10.29
N ALA A 384 2.33 -14.64 10.04
CA ALA A 384 3.48 -14.57 10.94
C ALA A 384 4.14 -13.17 10.93
N GLU A 385 5.13 -12.98 11.78
CA GLU A 385 5.99 -11.79 11.79
C GLU A 385 6.70 -11.57 10.45
N THR A 386 7.00 -12.64 9.71
CA THR A 386 7.57 -12.60 8.35
C THR A 386 6.54 -12.37 7.25
N TYR A 387 5.26 -12.25 7.61
CA TYR A 387 4.13 -12.18 6.67
C TYR A 387 3.88 -13.47 5.87
N ALA A 388 4.53 -14.56 6.20
CA ALA A 388 4.14 -15.87 5.69
C ALA A 388 2.74 -16.21 6.22
N LYS A 389 1.87 -16.72 5.34
CA LYS A 389 0.51 -17.16 5.71
C LYS A 389 0.60 -18.51 6.40
N PHE A 390 -0.16 -18.67 7.46
CA PHE A 390 -0.27 -19.91 8.22
C PHE A 390 -1.71 -20.36 8.30
N TYR A 391 -1.88 -21.68 8.33
CA TYR A 391 -3.12 -22.39 8.63
C TYR A 391 -2.91 -23.13 9.94
N VAL A 392 -3.69 -22.82 10.96
CA VAL A 392 -3.48 -23.32 12.33
C VAL A 392 -4.75 -24.00 12.81
N ALA A 393 -4.66 -25.30 13.11
CA ALA A 393 -5.74 -26.08 13.70
C ALA A 393 -5.76 -25.94 15.22
N GLY A 394 -6.93 -26.18 15.83
CA GLY A 394 -7.08 -26.33 17.27
C GLY A 394 -6.99 -25.04 18.08
N LEU A 395 -7.15 -23.87 17.46
CA LEU A 395 -7.25 -22.60 18.18
C LEU A 395 -8.70 -22.38 18.66
N SER A 396 -8.83 -21.77 19.84
CA SER A 396 -10.13 -21.37 20.41
C SER A 396 -10.38 -19.86 20.29
N GLU A 397 -9.34 -19.06 20.06
CA GLU A 397 -9.41 -17.60 20.05
C GLU A 397 -8.52 -16.99 18.97
N LYS A 398 -8.89 -15.79 18.50
CA LYS A 398 -8.11 -14.99 17.54
C LYS A 398 -7.03 -14.13 18.24
N THR A 399 -6.23 -14.73 19.12
CA THR A 399 -5.10 -14.08 19.78
C THR A 399 -3.78 -14.50 19.14
N PRO A 400 -2.70 -13.70 19.22
CA PRO A 400 -1.39 -14.11 18.73
C PRO A 400 -0.92 -15.40 19.35
N VAL A 401 -0.50 -16.37 18.54
CA VAL A 401 -0.08 -17.69 18.98
C VAL A 401 1.28 -18.07 18.41
N LYS A 402 2.12 -18.73 19.23
CA LYS A 402 3.37 -19.33 18.75
C LYS A 402 3.10 -20.71 18.19
N VAL A 403 3.45 -20.91 16.92
CA VAL A 403 3.27 -22.17 16.21
C VAL A 403 4.59 -22.63 15.57
N ARG A 404 4.76 -23.94 15.45
CA ARG A 404 5.84 -24.53 14.66
C ARG A 404 5.31 -24.84 13.27
N ALA A 405 6.00 -24.36 12.24
CA ALA A 405 5.69 -24.76 10.85
C ALA A 405 6.00 -26.24 10.65
N THR A 406 5.04 -27.02 10.19
CA THR A 406 5.15 -28.49 10.06
C THR A 406 5.18 -28.95 8.62
N ALA A 407 4.42 -28.32 7.75
CA ALA A 407 4.31 -28.69 6.33
C ALA A 407 3.82 -27.49 5.51
N LEU A 408 3.94 -27.59 4.19
CA LEU A 408 3.26 -26.69 3.25
C LEU A 408 1.80 -27.08 3.14
N TYR A 409 0.91 -26.09 3.12
CA TYR A 409 -0.52 -26.30 2.94
C TYR A 409 -1.12 -25.15 2.12
N LYS A 410 -1.79 -25.47 0.99
CA LYS A 410 -2.33 -24.47 0.06
C LYS A 410 -1.25 -23.42 -0.34
N ASP A 411 -1.47 -22.17 -0.02
CA ASP A 411 -0.60 -21.03 -0.33
C ASP A 411 0.28 -20.55 0.85
N GLY A 412 0.34 -21.35 1.91
CA GLY A 412 1.08 -21.05 3.16
C GLY A 412 1.82 -22.23 3.77
#